data_7749b84b5ba2ee52671229db9bb15cfc
#
_entry.id   7749b84b5ba2ee52671229db9bb15cfc
#
_cell.length_a   1.000
_cell.length_b   1.000
_cell.length_c   1.000
_cell.angle_alpha   90.00
_cell.angle_beta   90.00
_cell.angle_gamma   90.00
#
_symmetry.space_group_name_H-M   'P 1'
#
loop_
_entity.id
_entity.type
_entity.pdbx_description
1 polymer ?
#
loop_
_entity_poly.entity_id
_entity_poly.type
_entity_poly.pdbx_seq_one_letter_code
_entity_poly.pdbx_strand_id
1 'polypeptide(L)'
;MKRLSFLLLLCAWLPVAGQSFEPFTFVQMSDPQIGFFDRSPGYGQSDSLMMAAVAAVNAVDPVFILMTGDLVNDPYDAVQDSIYRVRLAGLKAPVHVIPGNHDMKGFSEEEHAHYMSMRGSDRFSFRSHDCAFIGFDSNCILDKATEFEAAQKAWLEAELAAARGARHIFVFLHCPIIREAIDERVDNSNFPVEKREEYIGLFKKYGVTAVFAGHTHQEYDCVYDGIRFITAGPVGNALGHGKPGYEVVRVTADGFTAEYVPTPGVKVRRPSFGGGFPGGRPGGRPGGNPGRTN
;
A
#
# COMPACT_ATOMS: atom_id res chain seq x y z
N MET A 1 78.29 4.15 13.56
CA MET A 1 77.09 4.84 14.01
C MET A 1 76.12 4.93 12.81
N LYS A 2 75.11 4.06 12.75
CA LYS A 2 74.09 4.03 11.67
C LYS A 2 72.92 4.88 12.10
N ARG A 3 72.63 5.95 11.34
CA ARG A 3 71.44 6.81 11.57
C ARG A 3 70.21 6.14 10.95
N LEU A 4 69.22 5.77 11.77
CA LEU A 4 67.93 5.26 11.35
C LEU A 4 67.00 6.46 11.11
N SER A 5 66.68 6.70 9.86
CA SER A 5 65.69 7.75 9.48
C SER A 5 64.29 7.13 9.58
N PHE A 6 63.48 7.64 10.50
CA PHE A 6 62.07 7.30 10.62
C PHE A 6 61.27 8.12 9.61
N LEU A 7 60.70 7.47 8.62
CA LEU A 7 59.72 8.07 7.69
C LEU A 7 58.34 8.04 8.32
N LEU A 8 57.85 9.19 8.78
CA LEU A 8 56.44 9.35 9.21
C LEU A 8 55.54 9.38 7.98
N LEU A 9 54.81 8.29 7.72
CA LEU A 9 53.68 8.32 6.78
C LEU A 9 52.53 9.09 7.41
N LEU A 10 52.30 10.34 6.95
CA LEU A 10 51.04 11.04 7.19
C LEU A 10 49.94 10.40 6.32
N CYS A 11 49.09 9.58 6.91
CA CYS A 11 47.81 9.19 6.31
C CYS A 11 46.91 10.42 6.28
N ALA A 12 46.83 11.10 5.14
CA ALA A 12 45.79 12.11 4.93
C ALA A 12 44.43 11.42 4.87
N TRP A 13 43.62 11.64 5.88
CA TRP A 13 42.18 11.33 5.85
C TRP A 13 41.54 12.24 4.80
N LEU A 14 41.32 11.73 3.61
CA LEU A 14 40.41 12.38 2.66
C LEU A 14 39.00 12.18 3.19
N PRO A 15 38.18 13.24 3.37
CA PRO A 15 36.80 13.08 3.69
C PRO A 15 36.15 12.33 2.51
N VAL A 16 35.60 11.17 2.77
CA VAL A 16 34.69 10.51 1.82
C VAL A 16 33.54 11.49 1.66
N ALA A 17 33.47 12.15 0.49
CA ALA A 17 32.33 12.96 0.15
C ALA A 17 31.09 12.07 0.25
N GLY A 18 30.22 12.34 1.21
CA GLY A 18 28.99 11.61 1.38
C GLY A 18 28.25 11.62 0.05
N GLN A 19 27.86 10.44 -0.44
CA GLN A 19 27.13 10.33 -1.69
C GLN A 19 25.84 11.15 -1.53
N SER A 20 25.64 12.15 -2.41
CA SER A 20 24.45 12.99 -2.36
C SER A 20 23.23 12.12 -2.64
N PHE A 21 22.19 12.24 -1.82
CA PHE A 21 20.93 11.54 -2.07
C PHE A 21 20.33 12.00 -3.40
N GLU A 22 20.05 11.06 -4.29
CA GLU A 22 19.37 11.38 -5.54
C GLU A 22 17.86 11.24 -5.35
N PRO A 23 17.07 12.32 -5.53
CA PRO A 23 15.62 12.24 -5.49
C PRO A 23 15.08 11.26 -6.53
N PHE A 24 14.03 10.52 -6.17
CA PHE A 24 13.43 9.56 -7.07
C PHE A 24 11.91 9.50 -6.89
N THR A 25 11.25 8.89 -7.85
CA THR A 25 9.79 8.69 -7.83
C THR A 25 9.47 7.22 -7.92
N PHE A 26 8.57 6.74 -7.05
CA PHE A 26 7.92 5.45 -7.20
C PHE A 26 6.40 5.63 -7.25
N VAL A 27 5.69 4.60 -7.69
CA VAL A 27 4.23 4.60 -7.75
C VAL A 27 3.69 3.49 -6.88
N GLN A 28 2.66 3.79 -6.08
CA GLN A 28 1.80 2.77 -5.47
C GLN A 28 0.54 2.62 -6.31
N MET A 29 0.24 1.39 -6.68
CA MET A 29 -1.03 0.95 -7.26
C MET A 29 -1.73 0.03 -6.26
N SER A 30 -3.05 0.08 -6.18
CA SER A 30 -3.83 -0.81 -5.31
C SER A 30 -5.14 -1.21 -5.98
N ASP A 31 -5.65 -2.35 -5.59
CA ASP A 31 -7.01 -2.78 -5.93
C ASP A 31 -7.35 -2.67 -7.44
N PRO A 32 -6.52 -3.22 -8.37
CA PRO A 32 -6.97 -3.38 -9.74
C PRO A 32 -8.20 -4.27 -9.82
N GLN A 33 -8.32 -5.19 -8.91
CA GLN A 33 -9.45 -6.06 -8.56
C GLN A 33 -10.31 -6.41 -9.78
N ILE A 34 -9.64 -7.02 -10.78
CA ILE A 34 -10.26 -7.39 -12.05
C ILE A 34 -11.52 -8.22 -11.79
N GLY A 35 -12.67 -7.74 -12.26
CA GLY A 35 -13.97 -8.38 -12.04
C GLY A 35 -14.82 -7.75 -10.94
N PHE A 36 -14.26 -6.90 -10.08
CA PHE A 36 -15.02 -6.25 -9.01
C PHE A 36 -16.10 -5.31 -9.56
N PHE A 37 -17.37 -5.61 -9.25
CA PHE A 37 -18.54 -4.92 -9.81
C PHE A 37 -18.55 -4.79 -11.35
N ASP A 38 -17.76 -5.59 -12.04
CA ASP A 38 -17.72 -5.62 -13.50
C ASP A 38 -18.67 -6.68 -14.04
N ARG A 39 -19.76 -6.24 -14.65
CA ARG A 39 -20.74 -7.11 -15.32
C ARG A 39 -20.59 -7.07 -16.84
N SER A 40 -19.54 -6.45 -17.34
CA SER A 40 -19.26 -6.43 -18.78
C SER A 40 -18.75 -7.79 -19.26
N PRO A 41 -19.05 -8.17 -20.51
CA PRO A 41 -18.52 -9.42 -21.07
C PRO A 41 -16.99 -9.46 -20.98
N GLY A 42 -16.45 -10.56 -20.42
CA GLY A 42 -15.01 -10.77 -20.28
C GLY A 42 -14.30 -9.71 -19.45
N TYR A 43 -15.01 -9.08 -18.49
CA TYR A 43 -14.48 -8.02 -17.62
C TYR A 43 -13.85 -6.83 -18.35
N GLY A 44 -14.42 -6.45 -19.49
CA GLY A 44 -13.88 -5.40 -20.35
C GLY A 44 -13.80 -4.01 -19.70
N GLN A 45 -14.62 -3.72 -18.68
CA GLN A 45 -14.52 -2.49 -17.91
C GLN A 45 -13.27 -2.51 -17.02
N SER A 46 -13.06 -3.57 -16.24
CA SER A 46 -11.87 -3.72 -15.39
C SER A 46 -10.59 -3.73 -16.22
N ASP A 47 -10.60 -4.42 -17.36
CA ASP A 47 -9.49 -4.44 -18.32
C ASP A 47 -9.14 -3.03 -18.81
N SER A 48 -10.17 -2.23 -19.19
CA SER A 48 -9.98 -0.86 -19.67
C SER A 48 -9.41 0.05 -18.57
N LEU A 49 -9.88 -0.09 -17.32
CA LEU A 49 -9.37 0.67 -16.17
C LEU A 49 -7.88 0.38 -15.94
N MET A 50 -7.52 -0.90 -15.86
CA MET A 50 -6.13 -1.31 -15.65
C MET A 50 -5.23 -0.89 -16.82
N MET A 51 -5.72 -1.01 -18.07
CA MET A 51 -4.97 -0.55 -19.25
C MET A 51 -4.69 0.95 -19.21
N ALA A 52 -5.68 1.76 -18.84
CA ALA A 52 -5.51 3.21 -18.72
C ALA A 52 -4.53 3.57 -17.59
N ALA A 53 -4.61 2.88 -16.45
CA ALA A 53 -3.68 3.07 -15.33
C ALA A 53 -2.24 2.70 -15.74
N VAL A 54 -2.03 1.56 -16.41
CA VAL A 54 -0.71 1.14 -16.93
C VAL A 54 -0.12 2.20 -17.85
N ALA A 55 -0.91 2.75 -18.78
CA ALA A 55 -0.44 3.79 -19.67
C ALA A 55 -0.04 5.08 -18.91
N ALA A 56 -0.85 5.48 -17.93
CA ALA A 56 -0.60 6.66 -17.13
C ALA A 56 0.62 6.50 -16.22
N VAL A 57 0.74 5.36 -15.53
CA VAL A 57 1.91 5.03 -14.68
C VAL A 57 3.20 4.97 -15.49
N ASN A 58 3.17 4.37 -16.68
CA ASN A 58 4.33 4.36 -17.57
C ASN A 58 4.75 5.77 -18.03
N ALA A 59 3.82 6.75 -18.07
CA ALA A 59 4.14 8.14 -18.38
C ALA A 59 4.75 8.91 -17.19
N VAL A 60 4.53 8.44 -15.95
CA VAL A 60 5.22 8.96 -14.76
C VAL A 60 6.71 8.57 -14.78
N ASP A 61 7.04 7.44 -15.41
CA ASP A 61 8.39 6.85 -15.48
C ASP A 61 9.01 6.60 -14.09
N PRO A 62 8.32 5.86 -13.21
CA PRO A 62 8.82 5.60 -11.87
C PRO A 62 9.99 4.62 -11.87
N VAL A 63 10.84 4.68 -10.85
CA VAL A 63 11.96 3.72 -10.70
C VAL A 63 11.48 2.30 -10.40
N PHE A 64 10.34 2.16 -9.72
CA PHE A 64 9.62 0.90 -9.48
C PHE A 64 8.16 1.19 -9.10
N ILE A 65 7.36 0.13 -9.05
CA ILE A 65 5.94 0.16 -8.72
C ILE A 65 5.69 -0.81 -7.57
N LEU A 66 4.89 -0.39 -6.61
CA LEU A 66 4.47 -1.21 -5.47
C LEU A 66 2.96 -1.43 -5.56
N MET A 67 2.51 -2.70 -5.59
CA MET A 67 1.11 -3.04 -5.74
C MET A 67 0.59 -3.68 -4.45
N THR A 68 -0.37 -2.99 -3.81
CA THR A 68 -0.84 -3.32 -2.46
C THR A 68 -2.11 -4.17 -2.44
N GLY A 69 -2.16 -5.21 -3.28
CA GLY A 69 -3.15 -6.27 -3.20
C GLY A 69 -4.46 -6.05 -3.95
N ASP A 70 -5.36 -7.01 -3.79
CA ASP A 70 -6.63 -7.14 -4.51
C ASP A 70 -6.42 -7.07 -6.03
N LEU A 71 -5.62 -8.03 -6.53
CA LEU A 71 -5.20 -8.09 -7.93
C LEU A 71 -6.36 -8.50 -8.81
N VAL A 72 -7.15 -9.47 -8.33
CA VAL A 72 -8.35 -10.01 -8.95
C VAL A 72 -9.48 -10.08 -7.93
N ASN A 73 -10.72 -10.14 -8.38
CA ASN A 73 -11.87 -10.28 -7.48
C ASN A 73 -12.15 -11.74 -7.09
N ASP A 74 -11.82 -12.68 -7.95
CA ASP A 74 -11.89 -14.12 -7.68
C ASP A 74 -10.58 -14.80 -8.11
N PRO A 75 -9.78 -15.33 -7.17
CA PRO A 75 -8.46 -15.91 -7.45
C PRO A 75 -8.54 -17.19 -8.30
N TYR A 76 -9.73 -17.79 -8.44
CA TYR A 76 -9.96 -19.00 -9.25
C TYR A 76 -10.54 -18.71 -10.64
N ASP A 77 -10.80 -17.44 -10.97
CA ASP A 77 -11.25 -17.03 -12.31
C ASP A 77 -10.06 -16.80 -13.24
N ALA A 78 -9.84 -17.78 -14.13
CA ALA A 78 -8.73 -17.74 -15.08
C ALA A 78 -8.78 -16.55 -16.06
N VAL A 79 -9.98 -15.97 -16.31
CA VAL A 79 -10.12 -14.79 -17.18
C VAL A 79 -9.62 -13.57 -16.46
N GLN A 80 -9.99 -13.39 -15.16
CA GLN A 80 -9.51 -12.29 -14.34
C GLN A 80 -8.00 -12.35 -14.18
N ASP A 81 -7.44 -13.52 -13.88
CA ASP A 81 -5.98 -13.70 -13.76
C ASP A 81 -5.26 -13.40 -15.08
N SER A 82 -5.79 -13.86 -16.20
CA SER A 82 -5.21 -13.60 -17.54
C SER A 82 -5.15 -12.10 -17.84
N ILE A 83 -6.23 -11.37 -17.57
CA ILE A 83 -6.28 -9.90 -17.77
C ILE A 83 -5.23 -9.22 -16.88
N TYR A 84 -5.23 -9.54 -15.58
CA TYR A 84 -4.27 -8.99 -14.64
C TYR A 84 -2.83 -9.19 -15.14
N ARG A 85 -2.44 -10.42 -15.47
CA ARG A 85 -1.08 -10.75 -15.93
C ARG A 85 -0.69 -10.03 -17.21
N VAL A 86 -1.60 -9.94 -18.18
CA VAL A 86 -1.35 -9.20 -19.44
C VAL A 86 -1.13 -7.72 -19.19
N ARG A 87 -1.92 -7.11 -18.29
CA ARG A 87 -1.78 -5.70 -17.97
C ARG A 87 -0.55 -5.42 -17.11
N LEU A 88 -0.27 -6.30 -16.14
CA LEU A 88 0.96 -6.23 -15.33
C LEU A 88 2.20 -6.23 -16.22
N ALA A 89 2.25 -7.11 -17.23
CA ALA A 89 3.35 -7.17 -18.18
C ALA A 89 3.50 -5.91 -19.07
N GLY A 90 2.50 -5.05 -19.11
CA GLY A 90 2.54 -3.75 -19.78
C GLY A 90 3.24 -2.64 -18.99
N LEU A 91 3.47 -2.83 -17.68
CA LEU A 91 4.25 -1.91 -16.86
C LEU A 91 5.74 -2.02 -17.20
N LYS A 92 6.41 -0.87 -17.36
CA LYS A 92 7.81 -0.81 -17.78
C LYS A 92 8.78 -0.91 -16.60
N ALA A 93 8.40 -0.34 -15.46
CA ALA A 93 9.22 -0.39 -14.25
C ALA A 93 9.02 -1.72 -13.51
N PRO A 94 10.01 -2.18 -12.72
CA PRO A 94 9.86 -3.35 -11.84
C PRO A 94 8.65 -3.21 -10.92
N VAL A 95 7.89 -4.30 -10.72
CA VAL A 95 6.71 -4.31 -9.86
C VAL A 95 6.93 -5.29 -8.71
N HIS A 96 6.68 -4.82 -7.48
CA HIS A 96 6.63 -5.65 -6.28
C HIS A 96 5.17 -5.71 -5.80
N VAL A 97 4.71 -6.89 -5.43
CA VAL A 97 3.29 -7.17 -5.16
C VAL A 97 3.14 -7.84 -3.80
N ILE A 98 2.11 -7.49 -3.06
CA ILE A 98 1.60 -8.23 -1.90
C ILE A 98 0.14 -8.62 -2.14
N PRO A 99 -0.39 -9.66 -1.45
CA PRO A 99 -1.78 -10.06 -1.59
C PRO A 99 -2.76 -9.07 -0.92
N GLY A 100 -3.96 -8.97 -1.50
CA GLY A 100 -5.15 -8.46 -0.84
C GLY A 100 -6.09 -9.58 -0.44
N ASN A 101 -7.20 -9.24 0.23
CA ASN A 101 -8.12 -10.26 0.75
C ASN A 101 -8.94 -10.96 -0.37
N HIS A 102 -9.06 -10.35 -1.54
CA HIS A 102 -9.69 -10.98 -2.70
C HIS A 102 -8.75 -11.91 -3.47
N ASP A 103 -7.45 -11.85 -3.23
CA ASP A 103 -6.46 -12.76 -3.82
C ASP A 103 -6.45 -14.14 -3.15
N MET A 104 -7.17 -14.28 -2.04
CA MET A 104 -7.45 -15.52 -1.31
C MET A 104 -8.93 -15.51 -0.89
N LYS A 105 -9.58 -16.69 -0.80
CA LYS A 105 -10.97 -16.80 -0.28
C LYS A 105 -11.00 -17.01 1.23
N GLY A 106 -10.51 -16.03 1.99
CA GLY A 106 -10.20 -16.17 3.40
C GLY A 106 -8.80 -16.78 3.58
N PHE A 107 -8.19 -16.52 4.74
CA PHE A 107 -6.82 -16.97 4.99
C PHE A 107 -6.79 -18.42 5.51
N SER A 108 -6.27 -19.34 4.70
CA SER A 108 -6.00 -20.74 5.07
C SER A 108 -4.68 -21.19 4.44
N GLU A 109 -4.13 -22.30 4.88
CA GLU A 109 -2.92 -22.89 4.26
C GLU A 109 -3.13 -23.18 2.76
N GLU A 110 -4.31 -23.68 2.39
CA GLU A 110 -4.65 -24.00 1.00
C GLU A 110 -4.72 -22.73 0.14
N GLU A 111 -5.42 -21.70 0.61
CA GLU A 111 -5.56 -20.42 -0.09
C GLU A 111 -4.21 -19.69 -0.20
N HIS A 112 -3.42 -19.69 0.87
CA HIS A 112 -2.07 -19.15 0.84
C HIS A 112 -1.16 -19.90 -0.14
N ALA A 113 -1.19 -21.25 -0.13
CA ALA A 113 -0.42 -22.06 -1.08
C ALA A 113 -0.86 -21.81 -2.52
N HIS A 114 -2.18 -21.64 -2.76
CA HIS A 114 -2.70 -21.25 -4.07
C HIS A 114 -2.12 -19.91 -4.52
N TYR A 115 -2.22 -18.87 -3.68
CA TYR A 115 -1.65 -17.55 -3.97
C TYR A 115 -0.14 -17.65 -4.29
N MET A 116 0.62 -18.36 -3.45
CA MET A 116 2.06 -18.56 -3.64
C MET A 116 2.38 -19.25 -4.97
N SER A 117 1.55 -20.20 -5.39
CA SER A 117 1.72 -20.89 -6.70
C SER A 117 1.49 -19.96 -7.89
N MET A 118 0.61 -18.96 -7.75
CA MET A 118 0.25 -18.00 -8.79
C MET A 118 1.18 -16.79 -8.86
N ARG A 119 1.72 -16.34 -7.71
CA ARG A 119 2.45 -15.07 -7.57
C ARG A 119 3.91 -15.22 -7.11
N GLY A 120 4.25 -16.34 -6.48
CA GLY A 120 5.61 -16.68 -6.05
C GLY A 120 6.04 -16.11 -4.71
N SER A 121 5.42 -15.02 -4.22
CA SER A 121 5.72 -14.41 -2.91
C SER A 121 4.53 -13.65 -2.35
N ASP A 122 4.33 -13.72 -1.04
CA ASP A 122 3.33 -12.96 -0.28
C ASP A 122 3.90 -11.68 0.34
N ARG A 123 5.19 -11.42 0.14
CA ARG A 123 5.92 -10.31 0.78
C ARG A 123 7.15 -9.93 -0.03
N PHE A 124 7.69 -8.74 0.24
CA PHE A 124 8.96 -8.29 -0.33
C PHE A 124 9.74 -7.41 0.64
N SER A 125 11.06 -7.40 0.49
CA SER A 125 11.94 -6.43 1.12
C SER A 125 13.10 -6.12 0.19
N PHE A 126 13.37 -4.83 -0.01
CA PHE A 126 14.52 -4.39 -0.80
C PHE A 126 14.97 -3.00 -0.39
N ARG A 127 16.18 -2.61 -0.82
CA ARG A 127 16.73 -1.27 -0.65
C ARG A 127 16.90 -0.58 -1.99
N SER A 128 16.59 0.71 -2.04
CA SER A 128 16.83 1.58 -3.17
C SER A 128 17.07 3.01 -2.68
N HIS A 129 18.07 3.71 -3.23
CA HIS A 129 18.38 5.12 -2.91
C HIS A 129 18.49 5.38 -1.40
N ASP A 130 19.22 4.55 -0.65
CA ASP A 130 19.35 4.62 0.80
C ASP A 130 18.02 4.47 1.59
N CYS A 131 16.93 4.12 0.94
CA CYS A 131 15.64 3.82 1.56
C CYS A 131 15.38 2.32 1.62
N ALA A 132 14.51 1.89 2.55
CA ALA A 132 14.02 0.52 2.67
C ALA A 132 12.53 0.44 2.35
N PHE A 133 12.14 -0.60 1.62
CA PHE A 133 10.78 -0.89 1.17
C PHE A 133 10.41 -2.29 1.61
N ILE A 134 9.41 -2.42 2.47
CA ILE A 134 9.02 -3.69 3.10
C ILE A 134 7.52 -3.88 2.94
N GLY A 135 7.11 -4.88 2.18
CA GLY A 135 5.70 -5.24 2.02
C GLY A 135 5.42 -6.61 2.64
N PHE A 136 4.29 -6.76 3.32
CA PHE A 136 3.90 -8.01 3.96
C PHE A 136 2.41 -8.30 3.83
N ASP A 137 2.04 -9.57 3.93
CA ASP A 137 0.65 -10.02 3.91
C ASP A 137 -0.04 -9.69 5.24
N SER A 138 -0.99 -8.76 5.18
CA SER A 138 -1.80 -8.35 6.32
C SER A 138 -3.13 -9.09 6.46
N ASN A 139 -3.50 -9.96 5.49
CA ASN A 139 -4.78 -10.66 5.50
C ASN A 139 -4.89 -11.63 6.68
N CYS A 140 -3.75 -12.24 7.07
CA CYS A 140 -3.70 -13.11 8.26
C CYS A 140 -4.16 -12.43 9.55
N ILE A 141 -4.02 -11.08 9.64
CA ILE A 141 -4.46 -10.31 10.82
C ILE A 141 -5.97 -10.19 10.84
N LEU A 142 -6.58 -9.85 9.69
CA LEU A 142 -8.03 -9.70 9.56
C LEU A 142 -8.75 -11.03 9.76
N ASP A 143 -8.22 -12.10 9.20
CA ASP A 143 -8.79 -13.44 9.27
C ASP A 143 -8.39 -14.21 10.55
N LYS A 144 -7.65 -13.55 11.45
CA LYS A 144 -7.20 -14.09 12.74
C LYS A 144 -6.42 -15.41 12.62
N ALA A 145 -5.64 -15.52 11.56
CA ALA A 145 -4.76 -16.67 11.31
C ALA A 145 -3.47 -16.52 12.12
N THR A 146 -3.55 -16.78 13.42
CA THR A 146 -2.55 -16.40 14.42
C THR A 146 -1.15 -16.96 14.18
N GLU A 147 -1.01 -18.18 13.66
CA GLU A 147 0.29 -18.78 13.36
C GLU A 147 0.96 -18.10 12.16
N PHE A 148 0.20 -17.81 11.11
CA PHE A 148 0.68 -17.06 9.95
C PHE A 148 1.02 -15.61 10.32
N GLU A 149 0.17 -14.96 11.13
CA GLU A 149 0.44 -13.61 11.63
C GLU A 149 1.75 -13.59 12.42
N ALA A 150 1.98 -14.56 13.31
CA ALA A 150 3.21 -14.65 14.09
C ALA A 150 4.45 -14.78 13.18
N ALA A 151 4.37 -15.61 12.13
CA ALA A 151 5.44 -15.79 11.17
C ALA A 151 5.69 -14.52 10.32
N GLN A 152 4.62 -13.86 9.82
CA GLN A 152 4.71 -12.61 9.09
C GLN A 152 5.31 -11.50 9.96
N LYS A 153 4.86 -11.37 11.20
CA LYS A 153 5.36 -10.36 12.14
C LYS A 153 6.82 -10.58 12.50
N ALA A 154 7.24 -11.82 12.74
CA ALA A 154 8.64 -12.14 13.03
C ALA A 154 9.55 -11.78 11.84
N TRP A 155 9.12 -12.10 10.61
CA TRP A 155 9.83 -11.70 9.41
C TRP A 155 9.87 -10.18 9.25
N LEU A 156 8.73 -9.50 9.40
CA LEU A 156 8.63 -8.04 9.32
C LEU A 156 9.57 -7.35 10.32
N GLU A 157 9.61 -7.83 11.56
CA GLU A 157 10.52 -7.28 12.59
C GLU A 157 11.99 -7.48 12.21
N ALA A 158 12.35 -8.62 11.64
CA ALA A 158 13.71 -8.88 11.17
C ALA A 158 14.09 -7.93 10.01
N GLU A 159 13.22 -7.70 9.05
CA GLU A 159 13.45 -6.77 7.94
C GLU A 159 13.53 -5.31 8.41
N LEU A 160 12.67 -4.91 9.34
CA LEU A 160 12.74 -3.58 9.97
C LEU A 160 14.07 -3.40 10.75
N ALA A 161 14.53 -4.43 11.44
CA ALA A 161 15.82 -4.39 12.12
C ALA A 161 16.99 -4.28 11.13
N ALA A 162 16.93 -4.99 10.00
CA ALA A 162 17.90 -4.90 8.92
C ALA A 162 17.84 -3.55 8.19
N ALA A 163 16.68 -2.88 8.20
CA ALA A 163 16.49 -1.57 7.60
C ALA A 163 17.06 -0.41 8.43
N ARG A 164 17.52 -0.65 9.64
CA ARG A 164 18.13 0.39 10.47
C ARG A 164 19.24 1.14 9.73
N GLY A 165 19.23 2.46 9.87
CA GLY A 165 20.15 3.35 9.17
C GLY A 165 19.74 3.68 7.73
N ALA A 166 18.65 3.14 7.22
CA ALA A 166 18.02 3.67 6.02
C ALA A 166 17.52 5.10 6.28
N ARG A 167 17.57 5.94 5.28
CA ARG A 167 17.11 7.34 5.34
C ARG A 167 15.61 7.40 5.55
N HIS A 168 14.88 6.57 4.83
CA HIS A 168 13.45 6.37 4.97
C HIS A 168 13.13 4.88 4.98
N ILE A 169 12.18 4.48 5.81
CA ILE A 169 11.62 3.13 5.84
C ILE A 169 10.14 3.22 5.49
N PHE A 170 9.77 2.61 4.39
CA PHE A 170 8.39 2.56 3.89
C PHE A 170 7.86 1.14 4.05
N VAL A 171 6.67 1.03 4.66
CA VAL A 171 5.98 -0.26 4.87
C VAL A 171 4.72 -0.31 4.01
N PHE A 172 4.44 -1.46 3.44
CA PHE A 172 3.30 -1.69 2.55
C PHE A 172 2.49 -2.88 3.03
N LEU A 173 1.19 -2.71 3.08
CA LEU A 173 0.21 -3.72 3.46
C LEU A 173 -1.09 -3.49 2.68
N HIS A 174 -1.99 -4.46 2.66
CA HIS A 174 -3.23 -4.28 1.92
C HIS A 174 -4.26 -3.51 2.74
N CYS A 175 -4.71 -4.06 3.89
CA CYS A 175 -5.71 -3.41 4.72
C CYS A 175 -5.07 -2.36 5.64
N PRO A 176 -5.55 -1.11 5.67
CA PRO A 176 -4.96 -0.06 6.50
C PRO A 176 -5.04 -0.38 8.01
N ILE A 177 -4.00 0.01 8.74
CA ILE A 177 -3.99 -0.07 10.20
C ILE A 177 -4.98 0.95 10.78
N ILE A 178 -4.89 2.18 10.31
CA ILE A 178 -5.80 3.29 10.59
C ILE A 178 -6.06 4.05 9.29
N ARG A 179 -7.22 4.69 9.18
CA ARG A 179 -7.60 5.55 8.06
C ARG A 179 -7.53 7.02 8.46
N GLU A 180 -8.08 7.36 9.63
CA GLU A 180 -8.18 8.74 10.11
C GLU A 180 -7.67 8.90 11.54
N ALA A 181 -7.94 7.94 12.44
CA ALA A 181 -7.59 8.03 13.85
C ALA A 181 -7.37 6.65 14.49
N ILE A 182 -6.54 6.60 15.54
CA ILE A 182 -6.23 5.35 16.26
C ILE A 182 -7.47 4.73 16.91
N ASP A 183 -8.41 5.55 17.35
CA ASP A 183 -9.65 5.17 18.03
C ASP A 183 -10.87 5.11 17.09
N GLU A 184 -10.66 5.23 15.78
CA GLU A 184 -11.74 5.09 14.81
C GLU A 184 -12.42 3.72 14.94
N ARG A 185 -13.71 3.67 14.55
CA ARG A 185 -14.49 2.43 14.58
C ARG A 185 -13.78 1.31 13.81
N VAL A 186 -13.72 0.13 14.41
CA VAL A 186 -13.31 -1.10 13.74
C VAL A 186 -14.43 -1.57 12.81
N ASP A 187 -14.07 -1.84 11.58
CA ASP A 187 -14.90 -2.52 10.60
C ASP A 187 -14.02 -3.43 9.70
N ASN A 188 -14.55 -3.89 8.58
CA ASN A 188 -13.78 -4.76 7.67
C ASN A 188 -12.68 -4.01 6.88
N SER A 189 -12.51 -2.70 7.12
CA SER A 189 -11.61 -1.85 6.34
C SER A 189 -10.45 -1.28 7.14
N ASN A 190 -10.23 -1.76 8.36
CA ASN A 190 -9.09 -1.38 9.20
C ASN A 190 -8.75 -2.46 10.23
N PHE A 191 -7.58 -2.34 10.84
CA PHE A 191 -7.15 -3.32 11.84
C PHE A 191 -7.99 -3.26 13.13
N PRO A 192 -8.13 -4.40 13.84
CA PRO A 192 -8.61 -4.43 15.22
C PRO A 192 -7.77 -3.52 16.13
N VAL A 193 -8.42 -2.89 17.14
CA VAL A 193 -7.76 -1.86 17.98
C VAL A 193 -6.47 -2.37 18.61
N GLU A 194 -6.49 -3.58 19.17
CA GLU A 194 -5.34 -4.22 19.80
C GLU A 194 -4.16 -4.43 18.84
N LYS A 195 -4.44 -4.61 17.56
CA LYS A 195 -3.41 -4.76 16.53
C LYS A 195 -2.86 -3.42 16.05
N ARG A 196 -3.64 -2.36 16.10
CA ARG A 196 -3.18 -1.02 15.71
C ARG A 196 -1.98 -0.59 16.56
N GLU A 197 -2.14 -0.63 17.90
CA GLU A 197 -1.08 -0.24 18.83
C GLU A 197 0.14 -1.15 18.73
N GLU A 198 -0.08 -2.45 18.54
CA GLU A 198 0.98 -3.44 18.39
C GLU A 198 1.87 -3.13 17.18
N TYR A 199 1.29 -2.96 15.99
CA TYR A 199 2.05 -2.72 14.76
C TYR A 199 2.61 -1.29 14.70
N ILE A 200 1.87 -0.28 15.15
CA ILE A 200 2.37 1.10 15.21
C ILE A 200 3.55 1.19 16.19
N GLY A 201 3.48 0.53 17.35
CA GLY A 201 4.58 0.44 18.30
C GLY A 201 5.83 -0.21 17.70
N LEU A 202 5.65 -1.27 16.91
CA LEU A 202 6.73 -1.90 16.14
C LEU A 202 7.35 -0.93 15.13
N PHE A 203 6.54 -0.24 14.35
CA PHE A 203 6.99 0.71 13.34
C PHE A 203 7.75 1.88 13.96
N LYS A 204 7.25 2.42 15.06
CA LYS A 204 7.92 3.48 15.83
C LYS A 204 9.29 3.02 16.36
N LYS A 205 9.38 1.81 16.90
CA LYS A 205 10.64 1.20 17.40
C LYS A 205 11.75 1.21 16.35
N TYR A 206 11.39 1.03 15.08
CA TYR A 206 12.35 0.92 13.97
C TYR A 206 12.44 2.18 13.10
N GLY A 207 11.65 3.23 13.38
CA GLY A 207 11.72 4.50 12.66
C GLY A 207 11.07 4.46 11.28
N VAL A 208 9.93 3.75 11.14
CA VAL A 208 9.15 3.74 9.90
C VAL A 208 8.70 5.15 9.57
N THR A 209 8.94 5.58 8.34
CA THR A 209 8.60 6.92 7.85
C THR A 209 7.13 7.00 7.44
N ALA A 210 6.66 6.01 6.69
CA ALA A 210 5.26 5.93 6.26
C ALA A 210 4.81 4.49 6.02
N VAL A 211 3.48 4.32 6.09
CA VAL A 211 2.76 3.07 5.82
C VAL A 211 1.78 3.32 4.69
N PHE A 212 1.82 2.46 3.67
CA PHE A 212 0.97 2.53 2.49
C PHE A 212 0.02 1.34 2.45
N ALA A 213 -1.26 1.62 2.19
CA ALA A 213 -2.31 0.60 2.13
C ALA A 213 -3.25 0.80 0.93
N GLY A 214 -4.20 -0.13 0.75
CA GLY A 214 -5.29 -0.10 -0.23
C GLY A 214 -6.62 -0.49 0.39
N HIS A 215 -7.31 -1.47 -0.21
CA HIS A 215 -8.48 -2.16 0.33
C HIS A 215 -9.79 -1.35 0.40
N THR A 216 -9.71 -0.10 0.80
CA THR A 216 -10.91 0.72 1.06
C THR A 216 -11.61 1.21 -0.19
N HIS A 217 -10.94 1.16 -1.34
CA HIS A 217 -11.37 1.80 -2.59
C HIS A 217 -11.66 3.31 -2.45
N GLN A 218 -11.08 3.94 -1.43
CA GLN A 218 -11.13 5.36 -1.11
C GLN A 218 -9.78 5.80 -0.56
N GLU A 219 -9.47 7.08 -0.72
CA GLU A 219 -8.23 7.69 -0.27
C GLU A 219 -8.33 8.11 1.20
N TYR A 220 -7.30 7.82 1.97
CA TYR A 220 -7.09 8.34 3.32
C TYR A 220 -5.63 8.74 3.51
N ASP A 221 -5.41 9.79 4.29
CA ASP A 221 -4.09 10.29 4.60
C ASP A 221 -4.11 10.92 6.00
N CYS A 222 -3.39 10.30 6.92
CA CYS A 222 -3.29 10.82 8.28
C CYS A 222 -1.88 10.64 8.83
N VAL A 223 -1.58 11.37 9.89
CA VAL A 223 -0.33 11.22 10.66
C VAL A 223 -0.68 10.83 12.08
N TYR A 224 -0.10 9.75 12.55
CA TYR A 224 -0.22 9.33 13.92
C TYR A 224 1.16 8.92 14.47
N ASP A 225 1.50 9.47 15.63
CA ASP A 225 2.76 9.20 16.35
C ASP A 225 4.03 9.40 15.49
N GLY A 226 3.99 10.37 14.57
CA GLY A 226 5.09 10.72 13.68
C GLY A 226 5.20 9.85 12.41
N ILE A 227 4.33 8.87 12.23
CA ILE A 227 4.25 8.02 11.05
C ILE A 227 3.08 8.48 10.18
N ARG A 228 3.29 8.63 8.87
CA ARG A 228 2.22 8.94 7.91
C ARG A 228 1.59 7.67 7.39
N PHE A 229 0.27 7.57 7.45
CA PHE A 229 -0.53 6.46 6.96
C PHE A 229 -1.29 6.92 5.73
N ILE A 230 -1.03 6.28 4.59
CA ILE A 230 -1.60 6.62 3.29
C ILE A 230 -2.35 5.40 2.78
N THR A 231 -3.62 5.58 2.49
CA THR A 231 -4.44 4.55 1.83
C THR A 231 -4.77 5.04 0.44
N ALA A 232 -4.29 4.33 -0.57
CA ALA A 232 -4.58 4.67 -1.95
C ALA A 232 -6.00 4.28 -2.33
N GLY A 233 -6.62 5.08 -3.19
CA GLY A 233 -7.79 4.66 -3.93
C GLY A 233 -7.46 3.55 -4.95
N PRO A 234 -8.45 2.90 -5.55
CA PRO A 234 -8.25 1.74 -6.39
C PRO A 234 -7.78 2.10 -7.80
N VAL A 235 -7.04 1.20 -8.44
CA VAL A 235 -6.82 1.22 -9.89
C VAL A 235 -8.09 0.80 -10.63
N GLY A 236 -8.84 -0.13 -10.07
CA GLY A 236 -10.09 -0.65 -10.59
C GLY A 236 -11.32 0.19 -10.21
N ASN A 237 -12.44 -0.47 -10.00
CA ASN A 237 -13.70 0.19 -9.66
C ASN A 237 -13.65 0.80 -8.26
N ALA A 238 -13.91 2.11 -8.18
CA ALA A 238 -13.96 2.85 -6.92
C ALA A 238 -15.30 2.70 -6.21
N LEU A 239 -15.29 2.83 -4.89
CA LEU A 239 -16.47 2.89 -4.04
C LEU A 239 -16.80 4.34 -3.65
N GLY A 240 -18.09 4.60 -3.36
CA GLY A 240 -18.55 5.90 -2.89
C GLY A 240 -18.22 7.03 -3.86
N HIS A 241 -17.45 8.00 -3.42
CA HIS A 241 -17.01 9.17 -4.19
C HIS A 241 -15.59 9.04 -4.77
N GLY A 242 -14.91 7.93 -4.50
CA GLY A 242 -13.57 7.66 -5.02
C GLY A 242 -13.51 7.68 -6.55
N LYS A 243 -12.30 7.79 -7.07
CA LYS A 243 -12.00 7.70 -8.50
C LYS A 243 -10.89 6.67 -8.69
N PRO A 244 -10.89 5.91 -9.79
CA PRO A 244 -9.73 5.10 -10.14
C PRO A 244 -8.47 5.94 -10.28
N GLY A 245 -7.35 5.46 -9.73
CA GLY A 245 -6.09 6.20 -9.77
C GLY A 245 -4.94 5.44 -9.12
N TYR A 246 -3.89 6.17 -8.76
CA TYR A 246 -2.67 5.64 -8.16
C TYR A 246 -1.95 6.74 -7.37
N GLU A 247 -1.12 6.36 -6.40
CA GLU A 247 -0.26 7.31 -5.68
C GLU A 247 1.06 7.52 -6.41
N VAL A 248 1.45 8.78 -6.61
CA VAL A 248 2.79 9.16 -7.07
C VAL A 248 3.59 9.66 -5.87
N VAL A 249 4.64 8.95 -5.52
CA VAL A 249 5.46 9.25 -4.35
C VAL A 249 6.83 9.75 -4.79
N ARG A 250 7.14 11.01 -4.44
CA ARG A 250 8.44 11.64 -4.73
C ARG A 250 9.26 11.72 -3.45
N VAL A 251 10.40 11.05 -3.43
CA VAL A 251 11.28 10.94 -2.25
C VAL A 251 12.48 11.85 -2.43
N THR A 252 12.80 12.58 -1.36
CA THR A 252 13.99 13.45 -1.28
C THR A 252 14.84 13.05 -0.06
N ALA A 253 15.96 13.72 0.14
CA ALA A 253 16.80 13.51 1.30
C ALA A 253 16.08 13.82 2.62
N ASP A 254 15.19 14.81 2.61
CA ASP A 254 14.57 15.37 3.81
C ASP A 254 13.15 14.84 4.08
N GLY A 255 12.59 14.07 3.14
CA GLY A 255 11.23 13.54 3.27
C GLY A 255 10.65 13.04 1.96
N PHE A 256 9.33 12.99 1.90
CA PHE A 256 8.61 12.57 0.70
C PHE A 256 7.28 13.31 0.56
N THR A 257 6.78 13.36 -0.67
CA THR A 257 5.40 13.74 -0.99
C THR A 257 4.67 12.55 -1.60
N ALA A 258 3.40 12.38 -1.28
CA ALA A 258 2.52 11.42 -1.94
C ALA A 258 1.30 12.19 -2.46
N GLU A 259 0.93 11.92 -3.70
CA GLU A 259 -0.16 12.57 -4.41
C GLU A 259 -0.99 11.53 -5.13
N TYR A 260 -2.28 11.44 -4.80
CA TYR A 260 -3.20 10.58 -5.53
C TYR A 260 -3.54 11.20 -6.88
N VAL A 261 -3.25 10.47 -7.94
CA VAL A 261 -3.47 10.90 -9.32
C VAL A 261 -4.60 10.09 -9.93
N PRO A 262 -5.77 10.70 -10.19
CA PRO A 262 -6.85 10.01 -10.91
C PRO A 262 -6.39 9.57 -12.30
N THR A 263 -6.72 8.34 -12.69
CA THR A 263 -6.40 7.81 -14.01
C THR A 263 -7.08 8.63 -15.11
N PRO A 264 -6.32 9.21 -16.06
CA PRO A 264 -6.87 10.06 -17.10
C PRO A 264 -7.82 9.29 -18.04
N GLY A 265 -8.86 9.97 -18.51
CA GLY A 265 -9.78 9.45 -19.54
C GLY A 265 -10.75 8.37 -19.08
N VAL A 266 -10.72 7.99 -17.81
CA VAL A 266 -11.61 6.97 -17.24
C VAL A 266 -12.97 7.56 -16.91
N LYS A 267 -14.04 6.98 -17.48
CA LYS A 267 -15.42 7.27 -17.09
C LYS A 267 -15.84 6.34 -15.98
N VAL A 268 -15.94 6.86 -14.76
CA VAL A 268 -16.43 6.10 -13.60
C VAL A 268 -17.92 5.81 -13.79
N ARG A 269 -18.28 4.56 -14.04
CA ARG A 269 -19.65 4.09 -13.86
C ARG A 269 -19.79 3.72 -12.38
N ARG A 270 -20.50 4.54 -11.62
CA ARG A 270 -20.84 4.20 -10.24
C ARG A 270 -21.76 3.00 -10.23
N PRO A 271 -21.49 1.96 -9.44
CA PRO A 271 -22.47 0.92 -9.20
C PRO A 271 -23.73 1.58 -8.62
N SER A 272 -24.88 1.45 -9.30
CA SER A 272 -26.14 1.81 -8.68
C SER A 272 -26.48 0.73 -7.65
N PHE A 273 -26.22 1.00 -6.39
CA PHE A 273 -26.72 0.17 -5.31
C PHE A 273 -28.23 0.33 -5.21
N GLY A 274 -28.97 -0.53 -5.87
CA GLY A 274 -30.37 -0.75 -5.60
C GLY A 274 -30.51 -1.51 -4.28
N GLY A 275 -30.52 -0.80 -3.16
CA GLY A 275 -30.65 -1.38 -1.83
C GLY A 275 -29.61 -0.78 -0.88
N GLY A 276 -30.06 0.11 0.02
CA GLY A 276 -29.18 0.85 0.91
C GLY A 276 -28.32 -0.06 1.78
N PHE A 277 -27.09 0.34 1.99
CA PHE A 277 -26.27 -0.18 3.08
C PHE A 277 -27.00 0.05 4.41
N PRO A 278 -27.14 -0.96 5.29
CA PRO A 278 -27.64 -0.74 6.63
C PRO A 278 -26.53 -0.08 7.47
N GLY A 279 -26.57 1.23 7.60
CA GLY A 279 -25.67 1.93 8.51
C GLY A 279 -25.19 3.30 7.98
N GLY A 280 -26.02 4.31 8.16
CA GLY A 280 -25.63 5.69 7.94
C GLY A 280 -26.82 6.62 7.75
N ARG A 281 -27.63 6.83 8.80
CA ARG A 281 -28.54 7.98 8.82
C ARG A 281 -27.71 9.25 8.95
N PRO A 282 -27.88 10.24 8.08
CA PRO A 282 -27.31 11.57 8.32
C PRO A 282 -27.96 12.12 9.60
N GLY A 283 -27.12 12.52 10.55
CA GLY A 283 -27.57 13.17 11.77
C GLY A 283 -28.46 14.38 11.44
N GLY A 284 -29.75 14.27 11.76
CA GLY A 284 -30.67 15.39 11.70
C GLY A 284 -30.23 16.44 12.74
N ARG A 285 -30.04 17.67 12.29
CA ARG A 285 -29.93 18.85 13.16
C ARG A 285 -31.16 18.94 14.06
N PRO A 286 -31.03 19.20 15.38
CA PRO A 286 -32.17 19.51 16.18
C PRO A 286 -32.72 20.88 15.75
N GLY A 287 -33.92 20.84 15.16
CA GLY A 287 -34.69 22.05 14.88
C GLY A 287 -35.10 22.71 16.17
N GLY A 288 -34.66 23.94 16.37
CA GLY A 288 -35.14 24.83 17.41
C GLY A 288 -36.64 25.10 17.26
N ASN A 289 -37.37 24.92 18.35
CA ASN A 289 -38.76 25.25 18.47
C ASN A 289 -38.89 26.72 18.92
N PRO A 290 -39.50 27.63 18.15
CA PRO A 290 -39.79 28.98 18.66
C PRO A 290 -41.10 28.99 19.43
N GLY A 291 -41.04 29.53 20.60
CA GLY A 291 -41.96 30.11 21.52
C GLY A 291 -43.50 29.86 21.36
N ARG A 292 -44.08 29.57 22.51
CA ARG A 292 -45.45 30.00 22.83
C ARG A 292 -45.39 30.71 24.22
N THR A 293 -45.67 32.02 24.15
CA THR A 293 -46.18 32.85 25.22
C THR A 293 -47.56 32.38 25.68
N ASN A 294 -47.73 32.12 26.92
CA ASN A 294 -48.73 32.69 27.86
C ASN A 294 -48.39 32.23 29.26
#